data_34b0756b38ae9d095232f3e006ccc31d
#
_entry.id   34b0756b38ae9d095232f3e006ccc31d
#
_cell.length_a   1.000
_cell.length_b   1.000
_cell.length_c   1.000
_cell.angle_alpha   90.00
_cell.angle_beta   90.00
_cell.angle_gamma   90.00
#
_symmetry.space_group_name_H-M   'P 1'
#
loop_
_entity.id
_entity.type
_entity.pdbx_description
1 polymer ?
#
loop_
_entity_poly.entity_id
_entity_poly.type
_entity_poly.pdbx_seq_one_letter_code
_entity_poly.pdbx_strand_id
1 'polypeptide(L)'
;MGQTQRSSQQSKPRAAAAPKRETKATSPARPDLAKQPTLYVVGYAHLDTEWRWEYPQVISEYLTKTMRNNFALFEKYPHYIFNFTGANRYRLMKEYYPADFERLKFYVSTGRWFPAGSSMEEGDVNSPNAESIIRQILYGNNWFRKEFGMASDEYMLPDCFGFPASLPSILAHAGIKGFSTQKLSSAWQPAPHVGGPDSPEKTPVGIPFNVGIWEGTDGRTVIAALNPLSYGSNVQYDISKAAPPPPGPDPSLSEQQNQQRTRRQEDWPQRVQINGNLTGVFADYHYVGTGDVGGSPNESSVKLMEAITTK
;
A
#
# COMPACT_ATOMS: atom_id res chain seq x y z
N MET A 1 -76.57 4.92 19.06
CA MET A 1 -75.62 5.15 17.96
C MET A 1 -74.24 4.73 18.45
N GLY A 2 -73.82 3.53 18.10
CA GLY A 2 -72.58 2.95 18.56
C GLY A 2 -71.43 3.24 17.57
N GLN A 3 -70.33 3.76 18.08
CA GLN A 3 -69.08 3.88 17.34
C GLN A 3 -68.14 2.72 17.69
N THR A 4 -67.87 1.92 16.70
CA THR A 4 -66.97 0.79 16.74
C THR A 4 -65.52 1.32 16.50
N GLN A 5 -64.64 1.23 17.52
CA GLN A 5 -63.21 1.50 17.39
C GLN A 5 -62.52 0.28 16.76
N ARG A 6 -61.92 0.49 15.61
CA ARG A 6 -61.00 -0.47 14.94
C ARG A 6 -59.59 -0.25 15.52
N SER A 7 -59.07 -1.25 16.23
CA SER A 7 -57.67 -1.33 16.64
C SER A 7 -56.78 -1.72 15.43
N SER A 8 -55.88 -0.83 15.05
CA SER A 8 -54.83 -1.12 14.08
C SER A 8 -53.66 -1.80 14.80
N GLN A 9 -53.47 -3.08 14.57
CA GLN A 9 -52.25 -3.79 14.97
C GLN A 9 -51.10 -3.33 14.06
N GLN A 10 -50.16 -2.59 14.62
CA GLN A 10 -48.86 -2.34 13.99
C GLN A 10 -47.97 -3.57 14.12
N SER A 11 -47.61 -4.17 13.00
CA SER A 11 -46.64 -5.26 12.91
C SER A 11 -45.22 -4.73 13.22
N LYS A 12 -44.57 -5.26 14.24
CA LYS A 12 -43.16 -4.99 14.57
C LYS A 12 -42.25 -5.43 13.42
N PRO A 13 -41.25 -4.64 13.03
CA PRO A 13 -40.27 -5.05 12.03
C PRO A 13 -39.45 -6.24 12.57
N ARG A 14 -39.33 -7.27 11.75
CA ARG A 14 -38.53 -8.48 12.02
C ARG A 14 -37.05 -8.05 12.04
N ALA A 15 -36.38 -8.23 13.17
CA ALA A 15 -34.96 -7.99 13.32
C ALA A 15 -34.19 -8.85 12.28
N ALA A 16 -33.36 -8.20 11.48
CA ALA A 16 -32.43 -8.89 10.58
C ALA A 16 -31.47 -9.74 11.42
N ALA A 17 -31.31 -11.00 11.03
CA ALA A 17 -30.40 -11.92 11.71
C ALA A 17 -28.96 -11.39 11.58
N ALA A 18 -28.25 -11.32 12.71
CA ALA A 18 -26.84 -10.99 12.74
C ALA A 18 -26.04 -11.98 11.87
N PRO A 19 -25.06 -11.50 11.07
CA PRO A 19 -24.24 -12.38 10.26
C PRO A 19 -23.48 -13.36 11.17
N LYS A 20 -23.50 -14.64 10.80
CA LYS A 20 -22.76 -15.71 11.50
C LYS A 20 -21.27 -15.31 11.49
N ARG A 21 -20.67 -15.36 12.68
CA ARG A 21 -19.24 -15.16 12.92
C ARG A 21 -18.47 -16.23 12.12
N GLU A 22 -17.94 -15.85 10.96
CA GLU A 22 -17.02 -16.72 10.23
C GLU A 22 -15.79 -16.97 11.09
N THR A 23 -15.38 -18.21 11.18
CA THR A 23 -14.18 -18.64 11.89
C THR A 23 -12.97 -17.90 11.33
N LYS A 24 -12.17 -17.27 12.21
CA LYS A 24 -10.88 -16.69 11.86
C LYS A 24 -10.12 -17.66 10.95
N ALA A 25 -9.94 -17.28 9.70
CA ALA A 25 -9.03 -17.96 8.82
C ALA A 25 -7.66 -18.00 9.52
N THR A 26 -7.13 -19.19 9.74
CA THR A 26 -5.76 -19.37 10.23
C THR A 26 -4.84 -18.69 9.22
N SER A 27 -4.12 -17.66 9.66
CA SER A 27 -3.12 -17.02 8.79
C SER A 27 -2.20 -18.11 8.23
N PRO A 28 -1.96 -18.16 6.92
CA PRO A 28 -1.04 -19.13 6.35
C PRO A 28 0.31 -19.03 7.05
N ALA A 29 1.00 -20.17 7.22
CA ALA A 29 2.32 -20.20 7.80
C ALA A 29 3.23 -19.24 7.02
N ARG A 30 4.02 -18.42 7.74
CA ARG A 30 4.95 -17.49 7.11
C ARG A 30 5.98 -18.27 6.30
N PRO A 31 6.27 -17.88 5.04
CA PRO A 31 7.27 -18.56 4.23
C PRO A 31 8.66 -18.44 4.85
N ASP A 32 9.48 -19.47 4.74
CA ASP A 32 10.93 -19.40 5.03
C ASP A 32 11.62 -18.69 3.86
N LEU A 33 11.81 -17.39 3.99
CA LEU A 33 12.34 -16.53 2.92
C LEU A 33 13.80 -16.86 2.53
N ALA A 34 14.50 -17.67 3.31
CA ALA A 34 15.81 -18.19 2.92
C ALA A 34 15.72 -19.33 1.90
N LYS A 35 14.54 -19.93 1.72
CA LYS A 35 14.32 -21.12 0.89
C LYS A 35 13.15 -21.00 -0.09
N GLN A 36 12.21 -20.12 0.21
CA GLN A 36 10.95 -19.99 -0.54
C GLN A 36 10.88 -18.63 -1.22
N PRO A 37 11.18 -18.56 -2.52
CA PRO A 37 11.04 -17.32 -3.28
C PRO A 37 9.63 -16.75 -3.13
N THR A 38 9.54 -15.51 -2.64
CA THR A 38 8.26 -14.89 -2.28
C THR A 38 8.18 -13.47 -2.83
N LEU A 39 7.15 -13.18 -3.60
CA LEU A 39 6.80 -11.81 -4.00
C LEU A 39 5.59 -11.34 -3.20
N TYR A 40 5.76 -10.28 -2.43
CA TYR A 40 4.68 -9.59 -1.73
C TYR A 40 4.07 -8.54 -2.65
N VAL A 41 2.80 -8.68 -2.98
CA VAL A 41 2.07 -7.69 -3.79
C VAL A 41 1.15 -6.89 -2.90
N VAL A 42 1.37 -5.58 -2.87
CA VAL A 42 0.70 -4.66 -1.96
C VAL A 42 -0.27 -3.80 -2.74
N GLY A 43 -1.57 -4.08 -2.61
CA GLY A 43 -2.62 -3.20 -3.12
C GLY A 43 -2.61 -1.90 -2.34
N TYR A 44 -2.45 -0.76 -3.03
CA TYR A 44 -2.27 0.54 -2.41
C TYR A 44 -2.84 1.67 -3.27
N ALA A 45 -3.16 2.80 -2.66
CA ALA A 45 -3.46 4.04 -3.35
C ALA A 45 -2.85 5.21 -2.58
N HIS A 46 -1.89 5.90 -3.19
CA HIS A 46 -1.33 7.11 -2.61
C HIS A 46 -2.33 8.27 -2.69
N LEU A 47 -2.42 9.06 -1.64
CA LEU A 47 -3.29 10.22 -1.57
C LEU A 47 -2.55 11.39 -0.91
N ASP A 48 -2.30 12.44 -1.69
CA ASP A 48 -1.89 13.71 -1.11
C ASP A 48 -3.08 14.40 -0.47
N THR A 49 -2.97 14.68 0.84
CA THR A 49 -4.02 15.38 1.58
C THR A 49 -4.21 16.82 1.11
N GLU A 50 -3.12 17.44 0.66
CA GLU A 50 -3.08 18.72 -0.06
C GLU A 50 -1.89 18.73 -1.01
N TRP A 51 -2.08 19.16 -2.27
CA TRP A 51 -1.02 19.39 -3.25
C TRP A 51 -1.47 20.36 -4.34
N ARG A 52 -2.11 19.86 -5.43
CA ARG A 52 -2.68 20.65 -6.53
C ARG A 52 -4.17 20.86 -6.39
N TRP A 53 -4.71 20.50 -5.23
CA TRP A 53 -6.10 20.58 -4.84
C TRP A 53 -6.20 20.95 -3.37
N GLU A 54 -7.38 21.41 -2.99
CA GLU A 54 -7.70 21.82 -1.65
C GLU A 54 -8.29 20.68 -0.80
N TYR A 55 -8.23 20.82 0.50
CA TYR A 55 -8.75 19.89 1.48
C TYR A 55 -10.21 19.47 1.25
N PRO A 56 -11.17 20.38 0.89
CA PRO A 56 -12.54 20.00 0.60
C PRO A 56 -12.68 19.00 -0.55
N GLN A 57 -11.82 19.06 -1.56
CA GLN A 57 -11.83 18.10 -2.67
C GLN A 57 -11.36 16.71 -2.21
N VAL A 58 -10.35 16.64 -1.35
CA VAL A 58 -9.92 15.36 -0.77
C VAL A 58 -11.07 14.71 -0.02
N ILE A 59 -11.79 15.47 0.80
CA ILE A 59 -12.94 14.95 1.56
C ILE A 59 -14.06 14.51 0.63
N SER A 60 -14.51 15.37 -0.29
CA SER A 60 -15.70 15.13 -1.10
C SER A 60 -15.51 14.09 -2.21
N GLU A 61 -14.30 13.99 -2.78
CA GLU A 61 -14.02 13.15 -3.93
C GLU A 61 -13.08 11.98 -3.60
N TYR A 62 -11.85 12.27 -3.11
CA TYR A 62 -10.80 11.25 -3.09
C TYR A 62 -10.98 10.22 -1.99
N LEU A 63 -11.45 10.61 -0.81
CA LEU A 63 -11.74 9.67 0.27
C LEU A 63 -12.92 8.77 -0.06
N THR A 64 -14.00 9.31 -0.64
CA THR A 64 -15.17 8.52 -1.05
C THR A 64 -14.80 7.54 -2.16
N LYS A 65 -14.05 8.00 -3.16
CA LYS A 65 -13.54 7.17 -4.24
C LYS A 65 -12.69 6.02 -3.69
N THR A 66 -11.77 6.32 -2.76
CA THR A 66 -10.90 5.31 -2.16
C THR A 66 -11.70 4.25 -1.42
N MET A 67 -12.63 4.63 -0.57
CA MET A 67 -13.45 3.65 0.16
C MET A 67 -14.31 2.81 -0.78
N ARG A 68 -15.11 3.45 -1.63
CA ARG A 68 -16.15 2.77 -2.40
C ARG A 68 -15.61 1.92 -3.53
N ASN A 69 -14.52 2.33 -4.19
CA ASN A 69 -13.88 1.50 -5.20
C ASN A 69 -13.30 0.22 -4.60
N ASN A 70 -12.63 0.33 -3.45
CA ASN A 70 -12.10 -0.84 -2.77
C ASN A 70 -13.21 -1.75 -2.23
N PHE A 71 -14.30 -1.20 -1.71
CA PHE A 71 -15.45 -2.01 -1.30
C PHE A 71 -16.04 -2.83 -2.46
N ALA A 72 -16.16 -2.22 -3.64
CA ALA A 72 -16.63 -2.93 -4.83
C ALA A 72 -15.67 -4.05 -5.27
N LEU A 73 -14.37 -3.84 -5.13
CA LEU A 73 -13.37 -4.87 -5.43
C LEU A 73 -13.40 -6.01 -4.40
N PHE A 74 -13.58 -5.71 -3.11
CA PHE A 74 -13.71 -6.73 -2.07
C PHE A 74 -14.92 -7.64 -2.28
N GLU A 75 -16.02 -7.11 -2.79
CA GLU A 75 -17.22 -7.90 -3.09
C GLU A 75 -17.02 -8.89 -4.25
N LYS A 76 -16.17 -8.51 -5.21
CA LYS A 76 -15.91 -9.31 -6.41
C LYS A 76 -14.76 -10.32 -6.23
N TYR A 77 -13.72 -9.96 -5.45
CA TYR A 77 -12.45 -10.66 -5.37
C TYR A 77 -12.13 -11.04 -3.92
N PRO A 78 -12.41 -12.29 -3.49
CA PRO A 78 -12.29 -12.74 -2.10
C PRO A 78 -10.88 -12.62 -1.50
N HIS A 79 -9.82 -12.77 -2.31
CA HIS A 79 -8.44 -12.72 -1.84
C HIS A 79 -7.81 -11.33 -1.97
N TYR A 80 -8.50 -10.36 -2.56
CA TYR A 80 -7.98 -9.01 -2.68
C TYR A 80 -7.81 -8.35 -1.31
N ILE A 81 -6.63 -7.77 -1.10
CA ILE A 81 -6.23 -7.04 0.11
C ILE A 81 -5.79 -5.65 -0.31
N PHE A 82 -6.14 -4.67 0.52
CA PHE A 82 -5.80 -3.27 0.29
C PHE A 82 -5.12 -2.66 1.52
N ASN A 83 -4.10 -1.85 1.32
CA ASN A 83 -3.39 -1.11 2.34
C ASN A 83 -3.62 0.38 2.12
N PHE A 84 -3.85 1.13 3.18
CA PHE A 84 -4.02 2.57 3.11
C PHE A 84 -3.39 3.25 4.32
N THR A 85 -2.67 4.33 4.09
CA THR A 85 -1.83 5.02 5.06
C THR A 85 -2.46 6.29 5.59
N GLY A 86 -1.89 6.85 6.68
CA GLY A 86 -2.27 8.14 7.22
C GLY A 86 -3.53 8.13 8.09
N ALA A 87 -3.37 8.06 9.41
CA ALA A 87 -4.50 8.01 10.34
C ALA A 87 -5.43 9.22 10.23
N ASN A 88 -4.92 10.39 9.78
CA ASN A 88 -5.74 11.56 9.54
C ASN A 88 -6.76 11.36 8.42
N ARG A 89 -6.40 10.65 7.34
CA ARG A 89 -7.33 10.30 6.27
C ARG A 89 -8.50 9.46 6.79
N TYR A 90 -8.22 8.48 7.66
CA TYR A 90 -9.27 7.69 8.34
C TYR A 90 -10.11 8.53 9.31
N ARG A 91 -9.49 9.51 10.00
CA ARG A 91 -10.22 10.45 10.85
C ARG A 91 -11.24 11.23 10.04
N LEU A 92 -10.85 11.72 8.86
CA LEU A 92 -11.74 12.41 7.94
C LEU A 92 -12.83 11.48 7.39
N MET A 93 -12.50 10.23 7.02
CA MET A 93 -13.49 9.23 6.62
C MET A 93 -14.54 9.00 7.71
N LYS A 94 -14.12 8.90 8.99
CA LYS A 94 -15.03 8.74 10.12
C LYS A 94 -15.92 9.96 10.33
N GLU A 95 -15.35 11.15 10.21
CA GLU A 95 -16.04 12.41 10.45
C GLU A 95 -17.09 12.70 9.39
N TYR A 96 -16.74 12.55 8.13
CA TYR A 96 -17.60 12.95 7.00
C TYR A 96 -18.44 11.81 6.41
N TYR A 97 -18.02 10.56 6.57
CA TYR A 97 -18.66 9.37 6.00
C TYR A 97 -18.82 8.23 7.01
N PRO A 98 -19.53 8.46 8.13
CA PRO A 98 -19.58 7.48 9.23
C PRO A 98 -20.15 6.13 8.81
N ALA A 99 -21.10 6.08 7.87
CA ALA A 99 -21.65 4.81 7.38
C ALA A 99 -20.62 4.00 6.56
N ASP A 100 -19.88 4.66 5.65
CA ASP A 100 -18.81 4.02 4.91
C ASP A 100 -17.65 3.63 5.84
N PHE A 101 -17.40 4.42 6.91
CA PHE A 101 -16.37 4.09 7.90
C PHE A 101 -16.70 2.84 8.71
N GLU A 102 -17.96 2.61 9.09
CA GLU A 102 -18.36 1.34 9.73
C GLU A 102 -18.18 0.14 8.78
N ARG A 103 -18.45 0.31 7.50
CA ARG A 103 -18.17 -0.71 6.49
C ARG A 103 -16.66 -0.95 6.32
N LEU A 104 -15.85 0.12 6.36
CA LEU A 104 -14.39 0.01 6.36
C LEU A 104 -13.89 -0.79 7.58
N LYS A 105 -14.42 -0.52 8.78
CA LYS A 105 -14.09 -1.30 10.00
C LYS A 105 -14.38 -2.79 9.85
N PHE A 106 -15.47 -3.13 9.18
CA PHE A 106 -15.76 -4.53 8.85
C PHE A 106 -14.63 -5.13 8.00
N TYR A 107 -14.17 -4.45 6.92
CA TYR A 107 -13.08 -4.96 6.10
C TYR A 107 -11.73 -5.01 6.83
N VAL A 108 -11.48 -4.08 7.75
CA VAL A 108 -10.31 -4.16 8.65
C VAL A 108 -10.40 -5.39 9.55
N SER A 109 -11.55 -5.65 10.15
CA SER A 109 -11.75 -6.79 11.07
C SER A 109 -11.64 -8.15 10.38
N THR A 110 -11.91 -8.21 9.09
CA THR A 110 -11.78 -9.42 8.26
C THR A 110 -10.40 -9.56 7.59
N GLY A 111 -9.47 -8.63 7.81
CA GLY A 111 -8.12 -8.66 7.24
C GLY A 111 -8.08 -8.35 5.74
N ARG A 112 -9.09 -7.64 5.22
CA ARG A 112 -9.16 -7.26 3.81
C ARG A 112 -8.65 -5.83 3.56
N TRP A 113 -8.75 -4.98 4.57
CA TRP A 113 -8.22 -3.63 4.56
C TRP A 113 -7.22 -3.46 5.71
N PHE A 114 -6.00 -3.04 5.42
CA PHE A 114 -4.95 -2.82 6.42
C PHE A 114 -4.69 -1.32 6.61
N PRO A 115 -4.96 -0.76 7.81
CA PRO A 115 -4.42 0.52 8.22
C PRO A 115 -2.90 0.41 8.32
N ALA A 116 -2.18 1.08 7.40
CA ALA A 116 -0.74 0.96 7.22
C ALA A 116 -0.01 2.26 7.55
N GLY A 117 1.32 2.22 7.59
CA GLY A 117 2.20 3.38 7.62
C GLY A 117 2.48 3.99 8.99
N SER A 118 1.80 3.57 10.04
CA SER A 118 2.06 3.96 11.45
C SER A 118 1.99 5.45 11.78
N SER A 119 1.63 6.35 10.87
CA SER A 119 1.69 7.81 11.05
C SER A 119 0.33 8.49 10.95
N MET A 120 0.24 9.73 11.43
CA MET A 120 -0.91 10.59 11.17
C MET A 120 -0.97 10.96 9.69
N GLU A 121 0.16 11.38 9.11
CA GLU A 121 0.35 11.71 7.70
C GLU A 121 1.66 11.11 7.18
N GLU A 122 1.81 10.98 5.87
CA GLU A 122 3.06 10.63 5.21
C GLU A 122 3.92 11.89 5.07
N GLY A 123 4.48 12.34 6.21
CA GLY A 123 5.24 13.59 6.28
C GLY A 123 6.70 13.44 5.82
N ASP A 124 7.32 14.55 5.44
CA ASP A 124 8.77 14.64 5.27
C ASP A 124 9.48 14.22 6.59
N VAL A 125 10.61 13.56 6.46
CA VAL A 125 11.42 13.11 7.60
C VAL A 125 12.81 13.71 7.65
N ASN A 126 13.16 14.57 6.69
CA ASN A 126 14.43 15.31 6.67
C ASN A 126 14.31 16.69 7.33
N SER A 127 13.22 17.40 7.08
CA SER A 127 13.02 18.76 7.60
C SER A 127 12.58 18.81 9.07
N PRO A 128 11.65 17.93 9.55
CA PRO A 128 11.23 17.97 10.94
C PRO A 128 12.29 17.39 11.88
N ASN A 129 12.21 17.76 13.13
CA ASN A 129 13.02 17.15 14.16
C ASN A 129 12.52 15.73 14.55
N ALA A 130 13.35 14.96 15.25
CA ALA A 130 13.02 13.60 15.66
C ALA A 130 11.74 13.52 16.51
N GLU A 131 11.48 14.50 17.37
CA GLU A 131 10.26 14.56 18.20
C GLU A 131 9.00 14.62 17.35
N SER A 132 9.01 15.35 16.24
CA SER A 132 7.87 15.42 15.32
C SER A 132 7.60 14.08 14.66
N ILE A 133 8.66 13.35 14.25
CA ILE A 133 8.53 12.01 13.67
C ILE A 133 7.97 11.02 14.70
N ILE A 134 8.48 11.06 15.94
CA ILE A 134 7.97 10.22 17.04
C ILE A 134 6.49 10.50 17.28
N ARG A 135 6.06 11.76 17.27
CA ARG A 135 4.64 12.14 17.44
C ARG A 135 3.77 11.66 16.27
N GLN A 136 4.25 11.71 15.05
CA GLN A 136 3.54 11.12 13.91
C GLN A 136 3.21 9.66 14.17
N ILE A 137 4.18 8.87 14.62
CA ILE A 137 4.01 7.45 14.93
C ILE A 137 3.09 7.26 16.15
N LEU A 138 3.34 7.99 17.22
CA LEU A 138 2.57 7.88 18.46
C LEU A 138 1.09 8.15 18.23
N TYR A 139 0.75 9.27 17.60
CA TYR A 139 -0.65 9.65 17.39
C TYR A 139 -1.30 8.77 16.31
N GLY A 140 -0.62 8.43 15.23
CA GLY A 140 -1.13 7.56 14.19
C GLY A 140 -1.49 6.18 14.75
N ASN A 141 -0.54 5.51 15.38
CA ASN A 141 -0.76 4.19 15.95
C ASN A 141 -1.75 4.18 17.13
N ASN A 142 -1.80 5.22 17.95
CA ASN A 142 -2.82 5.33 19.00
C ASN A 142 -4.22 5.48 18.40
N TRP A 143 -4.36 6.24 17.33
CA TRP A 143 -5.63 6.36 16.64
C TRP A 143 -6.07 5.02 16.04
N PHE A 144 -5.16 4.29 15.37
CA PHE A 144 -5.45 2.95 14.84
C PHE A 144 -5.84 1.95 15.93
N ARG A 145 -5.13 1.93 17.07
CA ARG A 145 -5.50 1.07 18.21
C ARG A 145 -6.90 1.40 18.75
N LYS A 146 -7.21 2.68 18.87
CA LYS A 146 -8.52 3.14 19.37
C LYS A 146 -9.66 2.72 18.43
N GLU A 147 -9.50 2.88 17.13
CA GLU A 147 -10.60 2.67 16.19
C GLU A 147 -10.70 1.24 15.66
N PHE A 148 -9.56 0.54 15.51
CA PHE A 148 -9.48 -0.77 14.90
C PHE A 148 -8.96 -1.88 15.83
N GLY A 149 -8.52 -1.53 17.03
CA GLY A 149 -7.90 -2.50 17.95
C GLY A 149 -6.53 -3.01 17.53
N MET A 150 -5.91 -2.40 16.52
CA MET A 150 -4.61 -2.78 15.96
C MET A 150 -3.75 -1.55 15.66
N ALA A 151 -2.45 -1.77 15.52
CA ALA A 151 -1.51 -0.76 15.05
C ALA A 151 -0.70 -1.33 13.88
N SER A 152 -0.13 -0.45 13.07
CA SER A 152 0.88 -0.81 12.08
C SER A 152 2.25 -0.88 12.74
N ASP A 153 3.10 -1.80 12.33
CA ASP A 153 4.50 -1.89 12.71
C ASP A 153 5.46 -1.68 11.52
N GLU A 154 4.94 -1.07 10.45
CA GLU A 154 5.73 -0.53 9.35
C GLU A 154 5.58 0.99 9.27
N TYR A 155 6.61 1.66 8.76
CA TYR A 155 6.59 3.07 8.42
C TYR A 155 6.69 3.20 6.91
N MET A 156 5.58 3.59 6.28
CA MET A 156 5.46 3.63 4.83
C MET A 156 5.47 5.08 4.36
N LEU A 157 6.51 5.45 3.62
CA LEU A 157 6.70 6.77 3.02
C LEU A 157 6.97 6.63 1.52
N PRO A 158 5.96 6.31 0.72
CA PRO A 158 6.16 6.01 -0.70
C PRO A 158 6.60 7.24 -1.51
N ASP A 159 6.23 8.44 -1.09
CA ASP A 159 6.46 9.67 -1.84
C ASP A 159 7.31 10.73 -1.12
N CYS A 160 8.11 10.36 -0.13
CA CYS A 160 9.05 11.25 0.55
C CYS A 160 10.42 11.32 -0.17
N PHE A 161 11.08 12.48 -0.09
CA PHE A 161 12.23 12.82 -0.91
C PHE A 161 13.53 12.88 -0.11
N GLY A 162 13.88 11.77 0.50
CA GLY A 162 15.08 11.57 1.29
C GLY A 162 14.79 11.13 2.71
N PHE A 163 15.77 10.46 3.32
CA PHE A 163 15.61 9.80 4.60
C PHE A 163 16.88 9.96 5.43
N PRO A 164 16.79 10.52 6.65
CA PRO A 164 17.95 10.74 7.49
C PRO A 164 18.53 9.40 8.03
N ALA A 165 19.84 9.34 8.21
CA ALA A 165 20.52 8.16 8.77
C ALA A 165 20.01 7.78 10.18
N SER A 166 19.42 8.71 10.91
CA SER A 166 18.80 8.48 12.23
C SER A 166 17.41 7.85 12.15
N LEU A 167 16.76 7.80 10.97
CA LEU A 167 15.40 7.30 10.86
C LEU A 167 15.25 5.86 11.36
N PRO A 168 16.12 4.89 11.01
CA PRO A 168 15.99 3.52 11.53
C PRO A 168 16.05 3.44 13.05
N SER A 169 16.92 4.25 13.69
CA SER A 169 16.98 4.34 15.16
C SER A 169 15.66 4.82 15.74
N ILE A 170 15.09 5.89 15.20
CA ILE A 170 13.80 6.45 15.63
C ILE A 170 12.69 5.39 15.48
N LEU A 171 12.62 4.73 14.32
CA LEU A 171 11.61 3.72 14.03
C LEU A 171 11.73 2.53 15.00
N ALA A 172 12.93 1.99 15.19
CA ALA A 172 13.17 0.86 16.07
C ALA A 172 12.81 1.17 17.52
N HIS A 173 13.17 2.37 18.03
CA HIS A 173 12.76 2.84 19.36
C HIS A 173 11.26 3.02 19.50
N ALA A 174 10.56 3.38 18.43
CA ALA A 174 9.09 3.46 18.40
C ALA A 174 8.39 2.10 18.26
N GLY A 175 9.15 0.99 18.17
CA GLY A 175 8.62 -0.37 17.99
C GLY A 175 8.22 -0.71 16.55
N ILE A 176 8.60 0.12 15.58
CA ILE A 176 8.41 -0.13 14.17
C ILE A 176 9.45 -1.15 13.69
N LYS A 177 9.00 -2.12 12.89
CA LYS A 177 9.83 -3.23 12.41
C LYS A 177 10.24 -3.08 10.96
N GLY A 178 9.43 -2.37 10.18
CA GLY A 178 9.61 -2.23 8.73
C GLY A 178 9.54 -0.80 8.26
N PHE A 179 10.25 -0.54 7.18
CA PHE A 179 10.22 0.72 6.43
C PHE A 179 10.01 0.43 4.96
N SER A 180 9.16 1.19 4.28
CA SER A 180 8.99 1.07 2.85
C SER A 180 8.86 2.41 2.13
N THR A 181 9.41 2.48 0.91
CA THR A 181 9.35 3.64 0.03
C THR A 181 9.44 3.21 -1.44
N GLN A 182 9.14 4.13 -2.37
CA GLN A 182 9.41 3.96 -3.80
C GLN A 182 10.40 4.99 -4.37
N LYS A 183 10.87 5.93 -3.56
CA LYS A 183 11.69 7.05 -4.06
C LYS A 183 13.17 6.74 -4.13
N LEU A 184 13.61 5.60 -3.63
CA LEU A 184 14.98 5.15 -3.81
C LEU A 184 15.11 4.42 -5.15
N SER A 185 16.22 4.69 -5.83
CA SER A 185 16.48 4.12 -7.14
C SER A 185 16.61 2.61 -7.10
N SER A 186 16.44 1.98 -8.25
CA SER A 186 16.55 0.57 -8.46
C SER A 186 17.74 -0.04 -7.74
N ALA A 187 17.48 -0.99 -6.88
CA ALA A 187 18.46 -1.60 -6.00
C ALA A 187 19.54 -2.42 -6.73
N TRP A 188 19.27 -2.93 -7.87
CA TRP A 188 20.13 -3.90 -8.58
C TRP A 188 20.61 -3.44 -9.95
N GLN A 189 20.10 -2.32 -10.41
CA GLN A 189 20.61 -1.67 -11.61
C GLN A 189 21.31 -0.37 -11.20
N PRO A 190 22.42 -0.03 -11.82
CA PRO A 190 22.97 1.30 -11.65
C PRO A 190 21.84 2.29 -11.95
N ALA A 191 21.53 3.16 -11.00
CA ALA A 191 20.51 4.17 -11.20
C ALA A 191 20.79 4.91 -12.51
N PRO A 192 19.79 5.14 -13.35
CA PRO A 192 19.95 6.09 -14.42
C PRO A 192 20.33 7.43 -13.79
N HIS A 193 21.40 8.00 -14.24
CA HIS A 193 22.03 9.17 -13.67
C HIS A 193 21.03 10.34 -13.64
N VAL A 194 20.92 10.99 -12.51
CA VAL A 194 20.33 12.31 -12.43
C VAL A 194 21.25 13.24 -13.25
N GLY A 195 20.79 13.71 -14.39
CA GLY A 195 21.59 14.62 -15.23
C GLY A 195 22.02 14.10 -16.61
N GLY A 196 21.62 12.90 -17.02
CA GLY A 196 21.91 12.35 -18.36
C GLY A 196 23.28 11.70 -18.51
N PRO A 197 23.59 11.12 -19.68
CA PRO A 197 24.73 10.24 -19.88
C PRO A 197 26.11 10.91 -19.73
N ASP A 198 26.20 12.24 -19.80
CA ASP A 198 27.45 13.00 -19.75
C ASP A 198 27.64 13.84 -18.47
N SER A 199 26.74 13.69 -17.48
CA SER A 199 26.86 14.40 -16.22
C SER A 199 28.07 13.89 -15.41
N PRO A 200 28.89 14.81 -14.83
CA PRO A 200 29.96 14.42 -13.92
C PRO A 200 29.45 13.76 -12.62
N GLU A 201 28.15 13.84 -12.35
CA GLU A 201 27.48 13.22 -11.20
C GLU A 201 27.11 11.73 -11.44
N LYS A 202 27.82 11.06 -12.34
CA LYS A 202 27.65 9.63 -12.67
C LYS A 202 28.04 8.67 -11.53
N THR A 203 27.76 9.03 -10.31
CA THR A 203 27.89 8.07 -9.20
C THR A 203 26.71 7.13 -9.25
N PRO A 204 26.91 5.81 -9.35
CA PRO A 204 25.81 4.87 -9.21
C PRO A 204 25.20 5.06 -7.82
N VAL A 205 24.13 5.80 -7.74
CA VAL A 205 23.35 5.91 -6.51
C VAL A 205 22.40 4.72 -6.53
N GLY A 206 22.88 3.58 -6.11
CA GLY A 206 22.08 2.36 -6.07
C GLY A 206 22.28 1.64 -4.75
N ILE A 207 21.17 1.30 -4.12
CA ILE A 207 21.18 0.32 -3.04
C ILE A 207 21.18 -1.03 -3.73
N PRO A 208 22.13 -1.94 -3.43
CA PRO A 208 22.32 -3.17 -4.18
C PRO A 208 21.24 -4.24 -3.92
N PHE A 209 20.19 -3.94 -3.17
CA PHE A 209 19.11 -4.86 -2.81
C PHE A 209 17.77 -4.15 -2.71
N ASN A 210 16.65 -4.86 -2.92
CA ASN A 210 15.31 -4.32 -2.80
C ASN A 210 14.72 -4.47 -1.38
N VAL A 211 15.02 -5.59 -0.73
CA VAL A 211 14.62 -5.86 0.65
C VAL A 211 15.87 -6.26 1.45
N GLY A 212 16.12 -5.58 2.54
CA GLY A 212 17.28 -5.81 3.37
C GLY A 212 17.16 -5.22 4.77
N ILE A 213 18.27 -5.10 5.46
CA ILE A 213 18.35 -4.50 6.78
C ILE A 213 18.89 -3.08 6.65
N TRP A 214 18.21 -2.13 7.27
CA TRP A 214 18.67 -0.76 7.41
C TRP A 214 19.04 -0.48 8.85
N GLU A 215 20.32 -0.25 9.08
CA GLU A 215 20.89 0.03 10.40
C GLU A 215 20.95 1.54 10.63
N GLY A 216 20.53 1.95 11.80
CA GLY A 216 20.61 3.33 12.26
C GLY A 216 21.92 3.65 12.96
N THR A 217 22.10 4.91 13.32
CA THR A 217 23.34 5.43 13.92
C THR A 217 23.66 4.85 15.31
N ASP A 218 22.71 4.24 15.97
CA ASP A 218 22.84 3.57 17.28
C ASP A 218 22.92 2.04 17.17
N GLY A 219 23.07 1.49 15.96
CA GLY A 219 23.14 0.06 15.69
C GLY A 219 21.78 -0.66 15.70
N ARG A 220 20.66 0.04 15.92
CA ARG A 220 19.34 -0.56 15.81
C ARG A 220 18.93 -0.68 14.34
N THR A 221 18.13 -1.68 14.06
CA THR A 221 17.78 -2.04 12.68
C THR A 221 16.27 -2.10 12.45
N VAL A 222 15.89 -1.85 11.21
CA VAL A 222 14.55 -2.15 10.66
C VAL A 222 14.71 -2.91 9.35
N ILE A 223 13.69 -3.67 8.96
CA ILE A 223 13.61 -4.23 7.61
C ILE A 223 13.28 -3.08 6.67
N ALA A 224 14.04 -2.90 5.60
CA ALA A 224 13.81 -1.87 4.59
C ALA A 224 13.43 -2.50 3.27
N ALA A 225 12.34 -2.01 2.69
CA ALA A 225 11.80 -2.39 1.40
C ALA A 225 11.77 -1.13 0.51
N LEU A 226 12.64 -1.07 -0.51
CA LEU A 226 13.13 0.19 -1.07
C LEU A 226 12.74 0.44 -2.52
N ASN A 227 12.34 -0.59 -3.26
CA ASN A 227 12.06 -0.47 -4.69
C ASN A 227 10.89 -1.35 -5.16
N PRO A 228 9.64 -1.03 -4.79
CA PRO A 228 8.45 -1.79 -5.16
C PRO A 228 7.93 -1.45 -6.57
N LEU A 229 8.63 -0.66 -7.37
CA LEU A 229 8.12 0.16 -8.45
C LEU A 229 7.12 1.23 -7.98
N SER A 230 6.56 2.01 -8.91
CA SER A 230 5.63 3.09 -8.58
C SER A 230 4.36 2.56 -7.91
N TYR A 231 3.82 3.31 -6.95
CA TYR A 231 2.46 3.08 -6.41
C TYR A 231 1.36 3.17 -7.50
N GLY A 232 1.62 3.83 -8.62
CA GLY A 232 0.76 3.84 -9.80
C GLY A 232 0.95 2.65 -10.75
N SER A 233 1.62 1.57 -10.31
CA SER A 233 1.87 0.40 -11.14
C SER A 233 0.65 -0.50 -11.28
N ASN A 234 0.59 -1.19 -12.43
CA ASN A 234 -0.46 -2.15 -12.74
C ASN A 234 0.15 -3.53 -13.05
N VAL A 235 -0.59 -4.58 -12.74
CA VAL A 235 -0.27 -5.94 -13.16
C VAL A 235 -0.90 -6.19 -14.52
N GLN A 236 -0.07 -6.51 -15.52
CA GLN A 236 -0.50 -6.70 -16.91
C GLN A 236 -0.30 -8.14 -17.41
N TYR A 237 0.41 -8.98 -16.66
CA TYR A 237 0.68 -10.38 -16.98
C TYR A 237 0.77 -11.21 -15.68
N ASP A 238 0.90 -12.54 -15.82
CA ASP A 238 1.09 -13.46 -14.68
C ASP A 238 2.49 -13.26 -14.07
N ILE A 239 2.59 -12.40 -13.06
CA ILE A 239 3.85 -12.00 -12.39
C ILE A 239 4.53 -13.13 -11.61
N SER A 240 3.90 -14.31 -11.50
CA SER A 240 4.56 -15.52 -10.97
C SER A 240 5.49 -16.19 -12.00
N LYS A 241 5.50 -15.69 -13.24
CA LYS A 241 6.30 -16.18 -14.36
C LYS A 241 7.29 -15.12 -14.84
N ALA A 242 8.25 -15.55 -15.62
CA ALA A 242 9.14 -14.63 -16.33
C ALA A 242 8.35 -13.63 -17.17
N ALA A 243 8.85 -12.40 -17.21
CA ALA A 243 8.20 -11.33 -17.96
C ALA A 243 8.16 -11.68 -19.47
N PRO A 244 7.01 -11.45 -20.13
CA PRO A 244 6.92 -11.61 -21.56
C PRO A 244 7.85 -10.60 -22.28
N PRO A 245 8.35 -10.92 -23.47
CA PRO A 245 9.07 -9.94 -24.26
C PRO A 245 8.16 -8.73 -24.57
N PRO A 246 8.70 -7.52 -24.59
CA PRO A 246 7.91 -6.36 -24.94
C PRO A 246 7.36 -6.49 -26.36
N PRO A 247 6.14 -6.01 -26.63
CA PRO A 247 5.62 -5.97 -28.00
C PRO A 247 6.47 -5.03 -28.86
N GLY A 248 6.60 -5.36 -30.14
CA GLY A 248 7.30 -4.51 -31.09
C GLY A 248 6.65 -3.12 -31.26
N PRO A 249 7.37 -2.15 -31.85
CA PRO A 249 6.82 -0.84 -32.14
C PRO A 249 5.64 -0.93 -33.10
N ASP A 250 4.67 -0.06 -32.96
CA ASP A 250 3.48 0.04 -33.81
C ASP A 250 3.56 1.35 -34.61
N PRO A 251 3.62 1.28 -35.95
CA PRO A 251 3.72 2.47 -36.80
C PRO A 251 2.55 3.45 -36.67
N SER A 252 1.41 3.01 -36.17
CA SER A 252 0.22 3.88 -35.96
C SER A 252 0.30 4.74 -34.70
N LEU A 253 1.26 4.47 -33.81
CA LEU A 253 1.43 5.16 -32.54
C LEU A 253 2.52 6.24 -32.63
N SER A 254 2.39 7.28 -31.82
CA SER A 254 3.45 8.27 -31.64
C SER A 254 4.71 7.64 -31.05
N GLU A 255 5.86 8.31 -31.20
CA GLU A 255 7.12 7.86 -30.62
C GLU A 255 7.01 7.64 -29.09
N GLN A 256 6.37 8.55 -28.37
CA GLN A 256 6.17 8.43 -26.93
C GLN A 256 5.29 7.23 -26.56
N GLN A 257 4.24 6.96 -27.32
CA GLN A 257 3.40 5.78 -27.13
C GLN A 257 4.15 4.49 -27.43
N ASN A 258 4.99 4.49 -28.48
CA ASN A 258 5.86 3.36 -28.80
C ASN A 258 6.92 3.10 -27.72
N GLN A 259 7.54 4.16 -27.15
CA GLN A 259 8.47 4.02 -26.02
C GLN A 259 7.80 3.37 -24.81
N GLN A 260 6.57 3.75 -24.49
CA GLN A 260 5.80 3.13 -23.41
C GLN A 260 5.44 1.67 -23.74
N ARG A 261 5.00 1.39 -24.97
CA ARG A 261 4.60 0.07 -25.43
C ARG A 261 5.76 -0.93 -25.45
N THR A 262 6.93 -0.50 -25.90
CA THR A 262 8.13 -1.34 -26.01
C THR A 262 8.94 -1.42 -24.72
N ARG A 263 8.50 -0.75 -23.65
CA ARG A 263 9.15 -0.83 -22.35
C ARG A 263 9.10 -2.25 -21.83
N ARG A 264 10.28 -2.78 -21.46
CA ARG A 264 10.38 -4.11 -20.87
C ARG A 264 9.61 -4.16 -19.56
N GLN A 265 8.81 -5.20 -19.37
CA GLN A 265 8.15 -5.49 -18.10
C GLN A 265 9.18 -5.98 -17.08
N GLU A 266 8.91 -5.73 -15.79
CA GLU A 266 9.75 -6.25 -14.72
C GLU A 266 9.64 -7.78 -14.63
N ASP A 267 10.76 -8.47 -14.54
CA ASP A 267 10.81 -9.91 -14.29
C ASP A 267 10.86 -10.17 -12.77
N TRP A 268 9.70 -10.33 -12.16
CA TRP A 268 9.57 -10.48 -10.73
C TRP A 268 10.27 -11.72 -10.17
N PRO A 269 10.17 -12.92 -10.77
CA PRO A 269 10.95 -14.08 -10.35
C PRO A 269 12.47 -13.80 -10.38
N GLN A 270 12.95 -13.13 -11.41
CA GLN A 270 14.36 -12.76 -11.52
C GLN A 270 14.76 -11.77 -10.42
N ARG A 271 13.90 -10.77 -10.11
CA ARG A 271 14.15 -9.80 -9.03
C ARG A 271 14.28 -10.50 -7.67
N VAL A 272 13.34 -11.38 -7.34
CA VAL A 272 13.38 -12.18 -6.11
C VAL A 272 14.66 -13.00 -6.02
N GLN A 273 15.08 -13.64 -7.12
CA GLN A 273 16.30 -14.43 -7.17
C GLN A 273 17.56 -13.57 -6.97
N ILE A 274 17.62 -12.40 -7.62
CA ILE A 274 18.77 -11.47 -7.46
C ILE A 274 18.86 -10.98 -6.02
N ASN A 275 17.75 -10.56 -5.43
CA ASN A 275 17.74 -10.12 -4.03
C ASN A 275 18.20 -11.24 -3.09
N GLY A 276 17.70 -12.46 -3.30
CA GLY A 276 18.11 -13.63 -2.52
C GLY A 276 19.60 -13.96 -2.64
N ASN A 277 20.15 -13.87 -3.82
CA ASN A 277 21.60 -14.10 -4.06
C ASN A 277 22.48 -13.04 -3.36
N LEU A 278 21.99 -11.80 -3.25
CA LEU A 278 22.72 -10.71 -2.60
C LEU A 278 22.62 -10.73 -1.09
N THR A 279 21.44 -11.07 -0.56
CA THR A 279 21.12 -10.86 0.87
C THR A 279 20.84 -12.14 1.64
N GLY A 280 20.66 -13.27 0.95
CA GLY A 280 20.16 -14.52 1.55
C GLY A 280 18.64 -14.53 1.78
N VAL A 281 17.92 -13.46 1.39
CA VAL A 281 16.47 -13.32 1.55
C VAL A 281 15.81 -13.30 0.17
N PHE A 282 15.20 -14.43 -0.22
CA PHE A 282 14.53 -14.59 -1.51
C PHE A 282 13.14 -13.94 -1.48
N ALA A 283 13.10 -12.65 -1.26
CA ALA A 283 11.88 -11.87 -1.21
C ALA A 283 12.02 -10.56 -1.98
N ASP A 284 10.91 -10.12 -2.56
CA ASP A 284 10.75 -8.78 -3.11
C ASP A 284 9.31 -8.32 -2.88
N TYR A 285 8.98 -7.06 -3.19
CA TYR A 285 7.63 -6.57 -3.05
C TYR A 285 7.28 -5.60 -4.18
N HIS A 286 5.98 -5.49 -4.46
CA HIS A 286 5.45 -4.70 -5.55
C HIS A 286 4.23 -3.92 -5.10
N TYR A 287 4.23 -2.60 -5.29
CA TYR A 287 3.02 -1.80 -5.17
C TYR A 287 2.16 -1.96 -6.42
N VAL A 288 0.87 -2.19 -6.22
CA VAL A 288 -0.12 -2.22 -7.29
C VAL A 288 -1.25 -1.28 -6.92
N GLY A 289 -1.45 -0.25 -7.74
CA GLY A 289 -2.47 0.72 -7.42
C GLY A 289 -2.43 2.01 -8.21
N THR A 290 -2.78 3.08 -7.55
CA THR A 290 -2.84 4.43 -8.13
C THR A 290 -2.19 5.44 -7.19
N GLY A 291 -1.95 6.64 -7.67
CA GLY A 291 -1.27 7.67 -6.90
C GLY A 291 -1.89 9.03 -7.00
N ASP A 292 -1.48 9.83 -6.08
CA ASP A 292 -1.72 11.22 -5.77
C ASP A 292 -3.16 11.53 -5.32
N VAL A 293 -4.16 10.93 -5.93
CA VAL A 293 -5.60 11.22 -5.74
C VAL A 293 -6.37 10.07 -5.08
N GLY A 294 -5.68 9.16 -4.40
CA GLY A 294 -6.33 7.99 -3.82
C GLY A 294 -7.02 7.10 -4.87
N GLY A 295 -7.95 6.27 -4.45
CA GLY A 295 -8.66 5.33 -5.31
C GLY A 295 -8.35 3.88 -4.97
N SER A 296 -8.15 3.05 -5.98
CA SER A 296 -7.85 1.62 -5.86
C SER A 296 -6.95 1.16 -7.00
N PRO A 297 -6.30 -0.01 -6.88
CA PRO A 297 -5.79 -0.72 -8.05
C PRO A 297 -6.88 -0.85 -9.13
N ASN A 298 -6.48 -0.89 -10.40
CA ASN A 298 -7.44 -1.16 -11.45
C ASN A 298 -7.96 -2.60 -11.37
N GLU A 299 -9.21 -2.80 -11.77
CA GLU A 299 -9.89 -4.09 -11.64
C GLU A 299 -9.19 -5.21 -12.42
N SER A 300 -8.56 -4.90 -13.57
CA SER A 300 -7.83 -5.90 -14.36
C SER A 300 -6.60 -6.44 -13.62
N SER A 301 -5.87 -5.60 -12.90
CA SER A 301 -4.77 -6.02 -12.03
C SER A 301 -5.27 -6.90 -10.89
N VAL A 302 -6.34 -6.50 -10.20
CA VAL A 302 -6.94 -7.28 -9.10
C VAL A 302 -7.42 -8.63 -9.59
N LYS A 303 -8.06 -8.71 -10.76
CA LYS A 303 -8.50 -9.95 -11.38
C LYS A 303 -7.34 -10.90 -11.71
N LEU A 304 -6.23 -10.36 -12.21
CA LEU A 304 -5.03 -11.17 -12.48
C LEU A 304 -4.43 -11.69 -11.16
N MET A 305 -4.35 -10.86 -10.14
CA MET A 305 -3.85 -11.25 -8.82
C MET A 305 -4.71 -12.35 -8.18
N GLU A 306 -6.04 -12.20 -8.25
CA GLU A 306 -6.99 -13.22 -7.78
C GLU A 306 -6.74 -14.56 -8.48
N ALA A 307 -6.56 -14.53 -9.81
CA ALA A 307 -6.29 -15.75 -10.60
C ALA A 307 -4.93 -16.40 -10.28
N ILE A 308 -3.94 -15.63 -9.83
CA ILE A 308 -2.62 -16.15 -9.42
C ILE A 308 -2.72 -16.81 -8.03
N THR A 309 -3.41 -16.16 -7.09
CA THR A 309 -3.54 -16.64 -5.70
C THR A 309 -4.44 -17.87 -5.54
N THR A 310 -5.31 -18.12 -6.50
CA THR A 310 -6.25 -19.26 -6.47
C THR A 310 -5.78 -20.50 -7.25
N LYS A 311 -4.59 -20.44 -7.85
CA LYS A 311 -3.94 -21.60 -8.51
C LYS A 311 -3.22 -22.48 -7.50
#